data_ec774ba5b872d771f989b67bbf28ed47
#
_entry.id   ec774ba5b872d771f989b67bbf28ed47
#
_cell.length_a   1.000
_cell.length_b   1.000
_cell.length_c   1.000
_cell.angle_alpha   90.00
_cell.angle_beta   90.00
_cell.angle_gamma   90.00
#
_symmetry.space_group_name_H-M   'P 1'
#
loop_
_entity.id
_entity.type
_entity.pdbx_description
1 polymer ?
#
loop_
_entity_poly.entity_id
_entity_poly.type
_entity_poly.pdbx_seq_one_letter_code
_entity_poly.pdbx_strand_id
1 'polypeptide(L)'
;MYKRQVISTERSLQPHLINKNLLIENKLDLKKGDQIEIQELANKLTLLGYTKDNITSTEGFWSRRGEIIDIYPVNNEFPIRLEFFDNVIEKIREYDPHTQKTLESINNIEIIQAGFDLLIKDKLNNLSKNNLFNSEDINKNNLDRYLGIIENEPSNIIDFMDR
;
A
#
# COMPACT_ATOMS: atom_id res chain seq x y z
N MET A 1 -14.41 15.88 -24.32
CA MET A 1 -13.27 14.96 -24.09
C MET A 1 -12.12 15.79 -23.54
N TYR A 2 -11.84 15.71 -22.24
CA TYR A 2 -10.71 16.44 -21.64
C TYR A 2 -9.42 15.74 -22.03
N LYS A 3 -8.54 16.46 -22.72
CA LYS A 3 -7.18 15.98 -22.97
C LYS A 3 -6.39 16.07 -21.66
N ARG A 4 -6.01 14.94 -21.07
CA ARG A 4 -5.06 14.93 -19.96
C ARG A 4 -3.67 15.16 -20.52
N GLN A 5 -2.95 16.10 -19.95
CA GLN A 5 -1.57 16.43 -20.31
C GLN A 5 -0.67 16.11 -19.12
N VAL A 6 0.39 15.35 -19.36
CA VAL A 6 1.43 15.06 -18.37
C VAL A 6 2.70 15.77 -18.79
N ILE A 7 3.25 16.57 -17.90
CA ILE A 7 4.55 17.23 -18.08
C ILE A 7 5.55 16.45 -17.23
N SER A 8 6.63 16.01 -17.86
CA SER A 8 7.63 15.13 -17.24
C SER A 8 9.04 15.56 -17.65
N THR A 9 10.05 15.16 -16.88
CA THR A 9 11.45 15.33 -17.21
C THR A 9 12.00 14.06 -17.86
N GLU A 10 13.08 14.15 -18.62
CA GLU A 10 13.77 12.99 -19.20
C GLU A 10 14.10 11.93 -18.14
N ARG A 11 14.52 12.37 -16.95
CA ARG A 11 14.86 11.48 -15.85
C ARG A 11 13.66 10.69 -15.33
N SER A 12 12.47 11.28 -15.26
CA SER A 12 11.25 10.60 -14.80
C SER A 12 10.66 9.65 -15.85
N LEU A 13 11.14 9.72 -17.10
CA LEU A 13 10.79 8.77 -18.16
C LEU A 13 11.68 7.53 -18.17
N GLN A 14 12.77 7.52 -17.41
CA GLN A 14 13.63 6.34 -17.31
C GLN A 14 12.96 5.26 -16.45
N PRO A 15 13.17 3.97 -16.75
CA PRO A 15 12.61 2.87 -15.97
C PRO A 15 13.28 2.80 -14.58
N HIS A 16 12.60 3.28 -13.57
CA HIS A 16 13.04 3.30 -12.16
C HIS A 16 11.90 3.09 -11.16
N LEU A 17 10.71 2.79 -11.66
CA LEU A 17 9.54 2.48 -10.85
C LEU A 17 9.37 0.98 -10.74
N ILE A 18 8.62 0.55 -9.73
CA ILE A 18 8.21 -0.84 -9.59
C ILE A 18 7.38 -1.29 -10.80
N ASN A 19 7.46 -2.57 -11.15
CA ASN A 19 6.65 -3.13 -12.22
C ASN A 19 5.16 -2.92 -11.96
N LYS A 20 4.45 -2.37 -12.94
CA LYS A 20 3.00 -2.09 -12.84
C LYS A 20 2.19 -3.31 -12.44
N ASN A 21 2.55 -4.49 -12.94
CA ASN A 21 1.83 -5.74 -12.64
C ASN A 21 1.94 -6.10 -11.16
N LEU A 22 3.09 -5.86 -10.52
CA LEU A 22 3.27 -6.08 -9.08
C LEU A 22 2.35 -5.19 -8.24
N LEU A 23 2.08 -3.97 -8.69
CA LEU A 23 1.10 -3.10 -8.02
C LEU A 23 -0.32 -3.63 -8.14
N ILE A 24 -0.68 -4.16 -9.31
CA ILE A 24 -2.01 -4.70 -9.57
C ILE A 24 -2.21 -6.01 -8.80
N GLU A 25 -1.17 -6.85 -8.71
CA GLU A 25 -1.21 -8.14 -8.01
C GLU A 25 -1.21 -7.98 -6.48
N ASN A 26 -0.53 -6.94 -5.97
CA ASN A 26 -0.41 -6.66 -4.53
C ASN A 26 -1.49 -5.70 -4.05
N LYS A 27 -2.75 -6.08 -4.21
CA LYS A 27 -3.90 -5.36 -3.66
C LYS A 27 -4.73 -6.27 -2.77
N LEU A 28 -5.52 -5.67 -1.92
CA LEU A 28 -6.42 -6.36 -1.03
C LEU A 28 -7.84 -5.87 -1.29
N ASP A 29 -8.68 -6.74 -1.81
CA ASP A 29 -10.10 -6.51 -1.98
C ASP A 29 -10.84 -7.06 -0.76
N LEU A 30 -11.54 -6.23 -0.02
CA LEU A 30 -12.32 -6.60 1.15
C LEU A 30 -13.79 -6.28 0.92
N LYS A 31 -14.67 -7.21 1.31
CA LYS A 31 -16.11 -7.06 1.19
C LYS A 31 -16.79 -7.34 2.52
N LYS A 32 -17.91 -6.69 2.75
CA LYS A 32 -18.81 -7.06 3.85
C LYS A 32 -19.24 -8.52 3.71
N GLY A 33 -19.06 -9.29 4.78
CA GLY A 33 -19.30 -10.72 4.83
C GLY A 33 -18.07 -11.58 4.57
N ASP A 34 -16.95 -11.02 4.17
CA ASP A 34 -15.70 -11.77 4.01
C ASP A 34 -15.22 -12.29 5.35
N GLN A 35 -14.71 -13.52 5.34
CA GLN A 35 -14.12 -14.16 6.51
C GLN A 35 -12.60 -14.07 6.42
N ILE A 36 -12.02 -13.34 7.35
CA ILE A 36 -10.57 -13.16 7.48
C ILE A 36 -10.20 -12.95 8.95
N GLU A 37 -9.19 -13.66 9.43
CA GLU A 37 -8.68 -13.41 10.77
C GLU A 37 -8.07 -11.99 10.87
N ILE A 38 -8.39 -11.29 11.95
CA ILE A 38 -7.90 -9.92 12.18
C ILE A 38 -6.37 -9.86 12.16
N GLN A 39 -5.70 -10.91 12.69
CA GLN A 39 -4.23 -10.95 12.67
C GLN A 39 -3.68 -11.18 11.26
N GLU A 40 -4.35 -11.97 10.44
CA GLU A 40 -3.99 -12.16 9.04
C GLU A 40 -4.13 -10.85 8.26
N LEU A 41 -5.24 -10.13 8.45
CA LEU A 41 -5.42 -8.81 7.83
C LEU A 41 -4.33 -7.82 8.27
N ALA A 42 -4.00 -7.77 9.56
CA ALA A 42 -2.92 -6.93 10.08
C ALA A 42 -1.56 -7.23 9.42
N ASN A 43 -1.25 -8.51 9.21
CA ASN A 43 -0.04 -8.93 8.52
C ASN A 43 -0.06 -8.51 7.04
N LYS A 44 -1.18 -8.69 6.35
CA LYS A 44 -1.36 -8.24 4.95
C LYS A 44 -1.17 -6.73 4.81
N LEU A 45 -1.76 -5.93 5.70
CA LEU A 45 -1.58 -4.48 5.70
C LEU A 45 -0.11 -4.10 5.88
N THR A 46 0.59 -4.76 6.80
CA THR A 46 2.02 -4.53 7.00
C THR A 46 2.84 -4.87 5.74
N LEU A 47 2.53 -5.98 5.08
CA LEU A 47 3.18 -6.37 3.81
C LEU A 47 2.90 -5.38 2.69
N LEU A 48 1.70 -4.79 2.65
CA LEU A 48 1.34 -3.70 1.74
C LEU A 48 2.00 -2.36 2.09
N GLY A 49 2.84 -2.31 3.13
CA GLY A 49 3.59 -1.11 3.51
C GLY A 49 2.81 -0.14 4.40
N TYR A 50 1.64 -0.53 4.92
CA TYR A 50 0.92 0.28 5.89
C TYR A 50 1.59 0.25 7.25
N THR A 51 1.73 1.42 7.86
CA THR A 51 2.33 1.58 9.19
C THR A 51 1.28 1.48 10.28
N LYS A 52 1.54 0.65 11.30
CA LYS A 52 0.67 0.56 12.47
C LYS A 52 0.86 1.76 13.37
N ASP A 53 -0.24 2.38 13.81
CA ASP A 53 -0.26 3.45 14.81
C ASP A 53 -1.43 3.24 15.80
N ASN A 54 -1.52 4.09 16.81
CA ASN A 54 -2.61 4.08 17.80
C ASN A 54 -3.89 4.71 17.23
N ILE A 55 -3.74 5.68 16.33
CA ILE A 55 -4.84 6.41 15.69
C ILE A 55 -4.55 6.52 14.21
N THR A 56 -5.54 6.21 13.38
CA THR A 56 -5.44 6.31 11.92
C THR A 56 -5.91 7.69 11.47
N SER A 57 -4.98 8.63 11.34
CA SER A 57 -5.25 10.02 10.93
C SER A 57 -4.55 10.42 9.63
N THR A 58 -3.66 9.58 9.12
CA THR A 58 -2.83 9.86 7.94
C THR A 58 -2.91 8.68 6.97
N GLU A 59 -2.91 8.97 5.66
CA GLU A 59 -2.83 7.96 4.61
C GLU A 59 -1.63 7.03 4.80
N GLY A 60 -1.81 5.74 4.50
CA GLY A 60 -0.78 4.72 4.68
C GLY A 60 -0.65 4.21 6.12
N PHE A 61 -1.54 4.62 7.05
CA PHE A 61 -1.55 4.15 8.42
C PHE A 61 -2.76 3.26 8.71
N TRP A 62 -2.60 2.39 9.72
CA TRP A 62 -3.68 1.58 10.23
C TRP A 62 -3.59 1.42 11.75
N SER A 63 -4.73 1.17 12.38
CA SER A 63 -4.80 0.92 13.83
C SER A 63 -5.79 -0.21 14.13
N ARG A 64 -5.64 -0.84 15.32
CA ARG A 64 -6.54 -1.88 15.79
C ARG A 64 -7.00 -1.57 17.20
N ARG A 65 -8.30 -1.71 17.42
CA ARG A 65 -8.96 -1.60 18.74
C ARG A 65 -9.95 -2.74 18.92
N GLY A 66 -9.50 -3.82 19.57
CA GLY A 66 -10.33 -5.03 19.72
C GLY A 66 -10.65 -5.66 18.37
N GLU A 67 -11.94 -5.70 18.03
CA GLU A 67 -12.49 -6.22 16.76
C GLU A 67 -12.74 -5.13 15.73
N ILE A 68 -12.07 -3.99 15.86
CA ILE A 68 -12.13 -2.88 14.91
C ILE A 68 -10.73 -2.66 14.32
N ILE A 69 -10.65 -2.60 13.01
CA ILE A 69 -9.47 -2.13 12.28
C ILE A 69 -9.84 -0.85 11.53
N ASP A 70 -9.09 0.20 11.79
CA ASP A 70 -9.13 1.45 11.05
C ASP A 70 -7.94 1.48 10.09
N ILE A 71 -8.19 1.83 8.83
CA ILE A 71 -7.17 1.91 7.78
C ILE A 71 -7.38 3.22 7.03
N TYR A 72 -6.30 3.94 6.70
CA TYR A 72 -6.39 5.05 5.76
C TYR A 72 -5.68 4.66 4.45
N PRO A 73 -6.45 4.12 3.48
CA PRO A 73 -5.87 3.69 2.21
C PRO A 73 -5.32 4.89 1.43
N VAL A 74 -4.20 4.70 0.74
CA VAL A 74 -3.57 5.76 -0.08
C VAL A 74 -4.34 6.08 -1.36
N ASN A 75 -5.32 5.26 -1.70
CA ASN A 75 -6.21 5.42 -2.84
C ASN A 75 -7.63 5.85 -2.45
N ASN A 76 -7.87 6.27 -1.21
CA ASN A 76 -9.19 6.67 -0.73
C ASN A 76 -9.14 8.06 -0.09
N GLU A 77 -10.21 8.84 -0.25
CA GLU A 77 -10.28 10.20 0.32
C GLU A 77 -10.45 10.20 1.84
N PHE A 78 -11.11 9.15 2.38
CA PHE A 78 -11.39 9.01 3.80
C PHE A 78 -10.85 7.71 4.35
N PRO A 79 -10.50 7.66 5.66
CA PRO A 79 -10.16 6.42 6.32
C PRO A 79 -11.37 5.50 6.45
N ILE A 80 -11.10 4.20 6.48
CA ILE A 80 -12.07 3.12 6.51
C ILE A 80 -12.03 2.44 7.87
N ARG A 81 -13.18 2.16 8.43
CA ARG A 81 -13.39 1.37 9.63
C ARG A 81 -14.01 0.03 9.27
N LEU A 82 -13.31 -1.05 9.59
CA LEU A 82 -13.79 -2.43 9.49
C LEU A 82 -14.21 -2.89 10.89
N GLU A 83 -15.47 -3.28 11.04
CA GLU A 83 -15.98 -3.89 12.28
C GLU A 83 -16.14 -5.39 12.05
N PHE A 84 -15.56 -6.19 12.95
CA PHE A 84 -15.56 -7.65 12.86
C PHE A 84 -16.47 -8.27 13.90
N PHE A 85 -17.03 -9.42 13.53
CA PHE A 85 -17.66 -10.36 14.45
C PHE A 85 -17.18 -11.77 14.09
N ASP A 86 -16.53 -12.47 15.01
CA ASP A 86 -15.97 -13.82 14.79
C ASP A 86 -15.19 -13.97 13.47
N ASN A 87 -14.27 -13.08 13.19
CA ASN A 87 -13.47 -13.06 11.96
C ASN A 87 -14.26 -12.75 10.65
N VAL A 88 -15.53 -12.33 10.77
CA VAL A 88 -16.32 -11.88 9.61
C VAL A 88 -16.37 -10.36 9.61
N ILE A 89 -16.13 -9.73 8.46
CA ILE A 89 -16.32 -8.29 8.28
C ILE A 89 -17.81 -7.98 8.29
N GLU A 90 -18.31 -7.48 9.42
CA GLU A 90 -19.72 -7.16 9.57
C GLU A 90 -20.11 -5.83 8.94
N LYS A 91 -19.21 -4.84 9.07
CA LYS A 91 -19.43 -3.50 8.54
C LYS A 91 -18.15 -2.88 8.01
N ILE A 92 -18.31 -2.13 6.92
CA ILE A 92 -17.27 -1.29 6.34
C ILE A 92 -17.82 0.14 6.27
N ARG A 93 -17.11 1.09 6.86
CA ARG A 93 -17.56 2.49 6.93
C ARG A 93 -16.43 3.45 6.62
N GLU A 94 -16.73 4.49 5.89
CA GLU A 94 -15.90 5.68 5.82
C GLU A 94 -16.16 6.57 7.04
N TYR A 95 -15.14 7.22 7.56
CA TYR A 95 -15.29 8.13 8.68
C TYR A 95 -14.35 9.34 8.55
N ASP A 96 -14.75 10.44 9.16
CA ASP A 96 -13.95 11.66 9.25
C ASP A 96 -12.80 11.45 10.26
N PRO A 97 -11.53 11.59 9.85
CA PRO A 97 -10.38 11.30 10.72
C PRO A 97 -10.26 12.25 11.92
N HIS A 98 -10.82 13.47 11.85
CA HIS A 98 -10.76 14.47 12.91
C HIS A 98 -11.88 14.30 13.93
N THR A 99 -13.10 14.07 13.45
CA THR A 99 -14.29 13.96 14.32
C THR A 99 -14.63 12.54 14.69
N GLN A 100 -14.04 11.54 14.02
CA GLN A 100 -14.31 10.10 14.16
C GLN A 100 -15.75 9.71 13.83
N LYS A 101 -16.52 10.59 13.21
CA LYS A 101 -17.90 10.33 12.82
C LYS A 101 -17.96 9.56 11.52
N THR A 102 -18.85 8.57 11.46
CA THR A 102 -19.17 7.85 10.23
C THR A 102 -19.71 8.80 9.18
N LEU A 103 -19.18 8.73 7.98
CA LEU A 103 -19.63 9.47 6.81
C LEU A 103 -20.57 8.60 5.99
N GLU A 104 -20.09 7.43 5.55
CA GLU A 104 -20.84 6.52 4.70
C GLU A 104 -20.58 5.05 5.08
N SER A 105 -21.56 4.18 4.80
CA SER A 105 -21.42 2.74 4.89
C SER A 105 -21.24 2.18 3.48
N ILE A 106 -20.17 1.45 3.24
CA ILE A 106 -19.83 0.86 1.96
C ILE A 106 -19.83 -0.67 2.06
N ASN A 107 -19.92 -1.36 0.92
CA ASN A 107 -19.98 -2.82 0.90
C ASN A 107 -18.65 -3.47 0.57
N ASN A 108 -17.75 -2.75 -0.07
CA ASN A 108 -16.43 -3.24 -0.46
C ASN A 108 -15.42 -2.10 -0.50
N ILE A 109 -14.16 -2.43 -0.33
CA ILE A 109 -13.02 -1.52 -0.47
C ILE A 109 -11.85 -2.25 -1.11
N GLU A 110 -11.16 -1.57 -2.02
CA GLU A 110 -9.88 -1.98 -2.56
C GLU A 110 -8.77 -1.21 -1.84
N ILE A 111 -7.79 -1.91 -1.29
CA ILE A 111 -6.62 -1.35 -0.61
C ILE A 111 -5.41 -1.70 -1.45
N ILE A 112 -4.76 -0.68 -1.99
CA ILE A 112 -3.53 -0.84 -2.76
C ILE A 112 -2.31 -0.68 -1.87
N GLN A 113 -1.14 -0.99 -2.41
CA GLN A 113 0.13 -0.87 -1.71
C GLN A 113 0.45 0.58 -1.33
N ALA A 114 0.78 0.80 -0.04
CA ALA A 114 1.13 2.11 0.51
C ALA A 114 2.64 2.38 0.50
N GLY A 115 3.46 1.32 0.50
CA GLY A 115 4.91 1.45 0.49
C GLY A 115 5.62 0.17 0.07
N PHE A 116 6.85 0.29 -0.37
CA PHE A 116 7.65 -0.81 -0.93
C PHE A 116 8.85 -1.19 -0.07
N ASP A 117 9.02 -0.58 1.09
CA ASP A 117 10.21 -0.74 1.92
C ASP A 117 10.52 -2.19 2.28
N LEU A 118 9.50 -2.98 2.62
CA LEU A 118 9.69 -4.39 2.95
C LEU A 118 10.10 -5.21 1.72
N LEU A 119 9.45 -4.97 0.59
CA LEU A 119 9.77 -5.63 -0.67
C LEU A 119 11.21 -5.31 -1.12
N ILE A 120 11.58 -4.03 -1.04
CA ILE A 120 12.92 -3.55 -1.40
C ILE A 120 13.97 -4.18 -0.48
N LYS A 121 13.73 -4.17 0.84
CA LYS A 121 14.65 -4.77 1.81
C LYS A 121 14.86 -6.26 1.57
N ASP A 122 13.79 -7.00 1.29
CA ASP A 122 13.88 -8.44 1.02
C ASP A 122 14.69 -8.71 -0.26
N LYS A 123 14.40 -7.99 -1.34
CA LYS A 123 15.15 -8.12 -2.60
C LYS A 123 16.62 -7.72 -2.43
N LEU A 124 16.92 -6.64 -1.73
CA LEU A 124 18.29 -6.21 -1.46
C LEU A 124 19.06 -7.23 -0.59
N ASN A 125 18.40 -7.81 0.41
CA ASN A 125 18.99 -8.88 1.22
C ASN A 125 19.34 -10.12 0.37
N ASN A 126 18.50 -10.47 -0.59
CA ASN A 126 18.76 -11.59 -1.49
C ASN A 126 19.93 -11.30 -2.44
N LEU A 127 20.04 -10.09 -2.96
CA LEU A 127 21.17 -9.64 -3.79
C LEU A 127 22.48 -9.60 -3.00
N SER A 128 22.43 -9.16 -1.74
CA SER A 128 23.58 -9.16 -0.82
C SER A 128 24.11 -10.57 -0.54
N LYS A 129 23.22 -11.54 -0.31
CA LYS A 129 23.61 -12.97 -0.15
C LYS A 129 24.33 -13.52 -1.38
N ASN A 130 24.05 -13.01 -2.55
CA ASN A 130 24.67 -13.41 -3.81
C ASN A 130 25.95 -12.60 -4.13
N ASN A 131 26.51 -11.85 -3.19
CA ASN A 131 27.68 -10.97 -3.34
C ASN A 131 27.58 -9.90 -4.47
N LEU A 132 26.35 -9.57 -4.87
CA LEU A 132 26.11 -8.55 -5.88
C LEU A 132 26.06 -7.12 -5.30
N PHE A 133 25.89 -7.03 -3.97
CA PHE A 133 25.79 -5.75 -3.24
C PHE A 133 26.39 -5.89 -1.83
N ASN A 134 27.07 -4.84 -1.37
CA ASN A 134 27.47 -4.76 0.03
C ASN A 134 26.31 -4.16 0.86
N SER A 135 25.80 -4.90 1.84
CA SER A 135 24.67 -4.47 2.68
C SER A 135 24.95 -3.20 3.48
N GLU A 136 26.22 -2.87 3.72
CA GLU A 136 26.63 -1.66 4.45
C GLU A 136 26.44 -0.38 3.64
N ASP A 137 26.44 -0.49 2.30
CA ASP A 137 26.30 0.64 1.39
C ASP A 137 24.82 1.04 1.15
N ILE A 138 23.87 0.26 1.67
CA ILE A 138 22.44 0.49 1.48
C ILE A 138 21.95 1.58 2.43
N ASN A 139 21.60 2.74 1.87
CA ASN A 139 20.96 3.80 2.64
C ASN A 139 19.49 3.45 2.92
N LYS A 140 19.23 3.01 4.14
CA LYS A 140 17.91 2.58 4.61
C LYS A 140 16.84 3.69 4.63
N ASN A 141 17.25 4.95 4.55
CA ASN A 141 16.33 6.09 4.56
C ASN A 141 15.81 6.49 3.17
N ASN A 142 16.33 5.88 2.10
CA ASN A 142 15.98 6.19 0.70
C ASN A 142 15.92 4.90 -0.13
N LEU A 143 15.16 3.93 0.33
CA LEU A 143 15.06 2.61 -0.28
C LEU A 143 14.44 2.65 -1.68
N ASP A 144 13.54 3.58 -1.92
CA ASP A 144 12.89 3.83 -3.20
C ASP A 144 13.89 4.08 -4.37
N ARG A 145 15.09 4.60 -4.06
CA ARG A 145 16.17 4.78 -5.06
C ARG A 145 16.70 3.48 -5.65
N TYR A 146 16.51 2.37 -4.95
CA TYR A 146 16.99 1.07 -5.40
C TYR A 146 15.97 0.31 -6.26
N LEU A 147 14.74 0.81 -6.41
CA LEU A 147 13.69 0.15 -7.18
C LEU A 147 14.12 -0.22 -8.59
N GLY A 148 14.72 0.71 -9.34
CA GLY A 148 15.19 0.45 -10.68
C GLY A 148 16.35 -0.55 -10.80
N ILE A 149 17.04 -0.85 -9.67
CA ILE A 149 18.17 -1.80 -9.64
C ILE A 149 17.67 -3.21 -9.28
N ILE A 150 16.67 -3.30 -8.42
CA ILE A 150 16.17 -4.57 -7.89
C ILE A 150 15.06 -5.18 -8.76
N GLU A 151 14.46 -4.40 -9.65
CA GLU A 151 13.43 -4.88 -10.56
C GLU A 151 14.05 -5.43 -11.85
N ASN A 152 13.64 -6.65 -12.26
CA ASN A 152 14.05 -7.23 -13.53
C ASN A 152 13.43 -6.49 -14.73
N GLU A 153 12.21 -5.99 -14.54
CA GLU A 153 11.43 -5.25 -15.54
C GLU A 153 10.88 -3.97 -14.88
N PRO A 154 11.73 -2.96 -14.63
CA PRO A 154 11.27 -1.72 -14.03
C PRO A 154 10.35 -0.95 -14.98
N SER A 155 9.34 -0.32 -14.43
CA SER A 155 8.41 0.55 -15.16
C SER A 155 8.88 2.00 -15.16
N ASN A 156 8.34 2.78 -16.07
CA ASN A 156 8.44 4.24 -16.08
C ASN A 156 7.04 4.87 -15.92
N ILE A 157 6.97 6.19 -15.80
CA ILE A 157 5.70 6.87 -15.56
C ILE A 157 4.67 6.67 -16.69
N ILE A 158 5.12 6.42 -17.92
CA ILE A 158 4.24 6.23 -19.08
C ILE A 158 3.47 4.91 -18.96
N ASP A 159 4.07 3.89 -18.31
CA ASP A 159 3.45 2.57 -18.15
C ASP A 159 2.20 2.63 -17.24
N PHE A 160 2.09 3.69 -16.44
CA PHE A 160 0.94 3.95 -15.55
C PHE A 160 -0.12 4.86 -16.17
N MET A 161 0.14 5.38 -17.38
CA MET A 161 -0.84 6.21 -18.08
C MET A 161 -1.78 5.31 -18.88
N ASP A 162 -3.08 5.42 -18.62
CA ASP A 162 -4.10 4.78 -19.44
C ASP A 162 -4.07 5.40 -20.85
N ARG A 163 -4.02 4.55 -21.85
CA ARG A 163 -4.11 4.93 -23.29
C ARG A 163 -5.52 5.27 -23.69
#